data_30a4c2594efcbf6391513cdbabb2959a
#
_entry.id   30a4c2594efcbf6391513cdbabb2959a
#
_cell.length_a   1.000
_cell.length_b   1.000
_cell.length_c   1.000
_cell.angle_alpha   90.00
_cell.angle_beta   90.00
_cell.angle_gamma   90.00
#
_symmetry.space_group_name_H-M   'P 1'
#
loop_
_entity.id
_entity.type
_entity.pdbx_description
1 polymer ?
#
loop_
_entity_poly.entity_id
_entity_poly.type
_entity_poly.pdbx_seq_one_letter_code
_entity_poly.pdbx_strand_id
1 'polypeptide(L)'
;LREHRPGKAAGVQAGVRSPLAEAGLTKGRIRAASRELGLPTWDAPAAPCLSSRVQYGLSITPSRLKQVEEGEAYLRTLGVTGDLRLRHLGGLARLEVEPSWIPWVEARRAAITAHLTALGFAQVEIDPRGYRRGSLLERSSP
;
A
#
# COMPACT_ATOMS: atom_id res chain seq x y z
N LEU A 1 -18.77 -4.64 8.06
CA LEU A 1 -18.03 -5.23 6.95
C LEU A 1 -16.88 -6.04 7.54
N ARG A 2 -16.98 -7.37 7.47
CA ARG A 2 -15.87 -8.26 7.88
C ARG A 2 -14.78 -8.14 6.83
N GLU A 3 -13.68 -7.49 7.19
CA GLU A 3 -12.50 -7.38 6.34
C GLU A 3 -11.95 -8.80 6.07
N HIS A 4 -11.86 -9.17 4.79
CA HIS A 4 -11.28 -10.44 4.38
C HIS A 4 -9.77 -10.43 4.67
N ARG A 5 -9.36 -11.17 5.70
CA ARG A 5 -7.95 -11.31 6.12
C ARG A 5 -7.56 -12.79 6.17
N PRO A 6 -7.24 -13.41 5.04
CA PRO A 6 -6.92 -14.84 4.99
C PRO A 6 -5.74 -15.22 5.91
N GLY A 7 -4.77 -14.32 6.09
CA GLY A 7 -3.65 -14.54 7.01
C GLY A 7 -4.02 -14.66 8.48
N LYS A 8 -5.21 -14.18 8.90
CA LYS A 8 -5.64 -14.29 10.30
C LYS A 8 -5.91 -15.75 10.69
N ALA A 9 -6.55 -16.51 9.79
CA ALA A 9 -6.81 -17.93 10.02
C ALA A 9 -5.50 -18.74 10.08
N ALA A 10 -4.57 -18.47 9.16
CA ALA A 10 -3.25 -19.10 9.16
C ALA A 10 -2.45 -18.78 10.43
N GLY A 11 -2.51 -17.53 10.91
CA GLY A 11 -1.87 -17.14 12.17
C GLY A 11 -2.41 -17.91 13.37
N VAL A 12 -3.75 -18.05 13.46
CA VAL A 12 -4.38 -18.84 14.54
C VAL A 12 -3.94 -20.31 14.48
N GLN A 13 -3.94 -20.93 13.30
CA GLN A 13 -3.48 -22.31 13.10
C GLN A 13 -2.01 -22.50 13.47
N ALA A 14 -1.17 -21.49 13.24
CA ALA A 14 0.25 -21.49 13.60
C ALA A 14 0.50 -21.11 15.08
N GLY A 15 -0.53 -20.95 15.91
CA GLY A 15 -0.40 -20.59 17.32
C GLY A 15 0.08 -19.16 17.57
N VAL A 16 0.00 -18.27 16.57
CA VAL A 16 0.40 -16.87 16.73
C VAL A 16 -0.59 -16.16 17.66
N ARG A 17 -0.08 -15.60 18.73
CA ARG A 17 -0.86 -14.79 19.67
C ARG A 17 -0.99 -13.35 19.22
N SER A 18 -2.11 -12.72 19.59
CA SER A 18 -2.37 -11.30 19.35
C SER A 18 -2.62 -10.57 20.67
N PRO A 19 -1.57 -10.26 21.46
CA PRO A 19 -1.72 -9.80 22.84
C PRO A 19 -2.63 -8.59 23.02
N LEU A 20 -2.56 -7.61 22.11
CA LEU A 20 -3.41 -6.42 22.18
C LEU A 20 -4.90 -6.75 21.93
N ALA A 21 -5.17 -7.70 21.04
CA ALA A 21 -6.53 -8.16 20.78
C ALA A 21 -7.06 -9.02 21.94
N GLU A 22 -6.21 -9.87 22.51
CA GLU A 22 -6.53 -10.69 23.69
C GLU A 22 -6.84 -9.83 24.91
N ALA A 23 -6.14 -8.68 25.06
CA ALA A 23 -6.42 -7.69 26.09
C ALA A 23 -7.65 -6.81 25.78
N GLY A 24 -8.38 -7.08 24.68
CA GLY A 24 -9.58 -6.31 24.32
C GLY A 24 -9.30 -4.86 23.92
N LEU A 25 -8.07 -4.53 23.53
CA LEU A 25 -7.68 -3.17 23.17
C LEU A 25 -8.18 -2.81 21.78
N THR A 26 -9.03 -1.78 21.71
CA THR A 26 -9.43 -1.17 20.43
C THR A 26 -8.30 -0.31 19.86
N LYS A 27 -8.37 -0.02 18.55
CA LYS A 27 -7.39 0.85 17.86
C LYS A 27 -7.27 2.23 18.53
N GLY A 28 -8.38 2.81 19.01
CA GLY A 28 -8.38 4.08 19.74
C GLY A 28 -7.62 3.98 21.07
N ARG A 29 -7.87 2.93 21.84
CA ARG A 29 -7.16 2.70 23.12
C ARG A 29 -5.66 2.45 22.92
N ILE A 30 -5.29 1.70 21.87
CA ILE A 30 -3.89 1.48 21.50
C ILE A 30 -3.22 2.82 21.16
N ARG A 31 -3.86 3.69 20.36
CA ARG A 31 -3.30 5.00 20.03
C ARG A 31 -3.16 5.90 21.25
N ALA A 32 -4.14 5.92 22.14
CA ALA A 32 -4.06 6.70 23.38
C ALA A 32 -2.88 6.23 24.24
N ALA A 33 -2.77 4.94 24.50
CA ALA A 33 -1.65 4.38 25.26
C ALA A 33 -0.30 4.63 24.58
N SER A 34 -0.23 4.50 23.25
CA SER A 34 1.00 4.81 22.48
C SER A 34 1.42 6.27 22.64
N ARG A 35 0.46 7.19 22.66
CA ARG A 35 0.72 8.62 22.87
C ARG A 35 1.22 8.88 24.29
N GLU A 36 0.60 8.29 25.30
CA GLU A 36 1.02 8.39 26.71
C GLU A 36 2.44 7.85 26.93
N LEU A 37 2.80 6.77 26.22
CA LEU A 37 4.15 6.18 26.22
C LEU A 37 5.17 6.95 25.37
N GLY A 38 4.78 8.05 24.72
CA GLY A 38 5.66 8.87 23.88
C GLY A 38 6.13 8.17 22.60
N LEU A 39 5.39 7.15 22.10
CA LEU A 39 5.76 6.45 20.87
C LEU A 39 5.55 7.37 19.66
N PRO A 40 6.57 7.58 18.79
CA PRO A 40 6.49 8.50 17.68
C PRO A 40 5.48 8.08 16.60
N THR A 41 5.00 6.84 16.64
CA THR A 41 4.06 6.26 15.67
C THR A 41 2.62 6.23 16.16
N TRP A 42 2.29 6.90 17.26
CA TRP A 42 0.96 6.85 17.90
C TRP A 42 -0.19 7.26 16.96
N ASP A 43 0.04 8.21 16.06
CA ASP A 43 -0.92 8.72 15.07
C ASP A 43 -0.66 8.22 13.64
N ALA A 44 0.38 7.39 13.46
CA ALA A 44 0.76 6.92 12.14
C ALA A 44 -0.43 6.27 11.41
N PRO A 45 -0.63 6.57 10.11
CA PRO A 45 -1.64 5.92 9.31
C PRO A 45 -1.35 4.42 9.18
N ALA A 46 -2.40 3.62 8.97
CA ALA A 46 -2.20 2.20 8.72
C ALA A 46 -1.37 2.00 7.45
N ALA A 47 -0.14 1.50 7.61
CA ALA A 47 0.77 1.23 6.52
C ALA A 47 0.82 -0.29 6.27
N PRO A 48 0.00 -0.83 5.35
CA PRO A 48 0.11 -2.24 4.97
C PRO A 48 1.47 -2.47 4.31
N CYS A 49 2.04 -3.66 4.51
CA CYS A 49 3.36 -4.00 3.98
C CYS A 49 3.41 -3.88 2.44
N LEU A 50 4.59 -3.69 1.89
CA LEU A 50 4.80 -3.53 0.44
C LEU A 50 4.26 -4.71 -0.37
N SER A 51 4.27 -5.93 0.19
CA SER A 51 3.71 -7.11 -0.47
C SER A 51 2.24 -6.95 -0.88
N SER A 52 1.48 -6.11 -0.14
CA SER A 52 0.10 -5.79 -0.49
C SER A 52 -0.05 -4.96 -1.77
N ARG A 53 1.04 -4.51 -2.39
CA ARG A 53 1.05 -3.80 -3.69
C ARG A 53 1.23 -4.76 -4.86
N VAL A 54 1.73 -5.98 -4.61
CA VAL A 54 1.95 -6.99 -5.65
C VAL A 54 0.64 -7.71 -5.92
N GLN A 55 0.29 -7.84 -7.21
CA GLN A 55 -0.93 -8.53 -7.65
C GLN A 55 -0.97 -9.98 -7.17
N TYR A 56 -2.14 -10.46 -6.80
CA TYR A 56 -2.35 -11.87 -6.49
C TYR A 56 -1.93 -12.78 -7.66
N GLY A 57 -1.28 -13.91 -7.33
CA GLY A 57 -0.73 -14.84 -8.31
C GLY A 57 0.70 -14.49 -8.77
N LEU A 58 1.20 -13.29 -8.51
CA LEU A 58 2.61 -12.97 -8.75
C LEU A 58 3.45 -13.29 -7.50
N SER A 59 4.61 -13.89 -7.73
CA SER A 59 5.59 -14.14 -6.66
C SER A 59 6.05 -12.82 -6.05
N ILE A 60 6.07 -12.74 -4.72
CA ILE A 60 6.64 -11.62 -3.99
C ILE A 60 8.16 -11.81 -3.96
N THR A 61 8.88 -10.95 -4.67
CA THR A 61 10.35 -11.00 -4.74
C THR A 61 10.96 -9.71 -4.19
N PRO A 62 12.21 -9.75 -3.69
CA PRO A 62 12.91 -8.54 -3.25
C PRO A 62 12.97 -7.46 -4.34
N SER A 63 13.17 -7.86 -5.62
CA SER A 63 13.19 -6.93 -6.75
C SER A 63 11.87 -6.18 -6.91
N ARG A 64 10.74 -6.90 -6.90
CA ARG A 64 9.40 -6.27 -7.01
C ARG A 64 9.08 -5.36 -5.83
N LEU A 65 9.45 -5.77 -4.61
CA LEU A 65 9.26 -4.93 -3.44
C LEU A 65 10.09 -3.65 -3.54
N LYS A 66 11.35 -3.75 -3.99
CA LYS A 66 12.23 -2.60 -4.20
C LYS A 66 11.67 -1.64 -5.26
N GLN A 67 11.19 -2.16 -6.40
CA GLN A 67 10.55 -1.34 -7.44
C GLN A 67 9.37 -0.54 -6.89
N VAL A 68 8.53 -1.17 -6.07
CA VAL A 68 7.37 -0.50 -5.44
C VAL A 68 7.83 0.55 -4.43
N GLU A 69 8.79 0.20 -3.57
CA GLU A 69 9.32 1.09 -2.53
C GLU A 69 9.94 2.34 -3.15
N GLU A 70 10.84 2.18 -4.11
CA GLU A 70 11.53 3.28 -4.77
C GLU A 70 10.55 4.15 -5.57
N GLY A 71 9.56 3.56 -6.22
CA GLY A 71 8.53 4.28 -6.93
C GLY A 71 7.60 5.09 -6.00
N GLU A 72 7.13 4.51 -4.87
CA GLU A 72 6.36 5.26 -3.87
C GLU A 72 7.22 6.36 -3.22
N ALA A 73 8.50 6.07 -2.91
CA ALA A 73 9.42 7.04 -2.34
C ALA A 73 9.65 8.23 -3.29
N TYR A 74 9.88 7.99 -4.57
CA TYR A 74 10.02 9.05 -5.57
C TYR A 74 8.81 9.98 -5.59
N LEU A 75 7.59 9.45 -5.60
CA LEU A 75 6.38 10.27 -5.57
C LEU A 75 6.25 11.07 -4.28
N ARG A 76 6.70 10.52 -3.16
CA ARG A 76 6.78 11.24 -1.88
C ARG A 76 7.78 12.39 -1.93
N THR A 77 8.94 12.22 -2.56
CA THR A 77 9.92 13.32 -2.74
C THR A 77 9.39 14.45 -3.62
N LEU A 78 8.46 14.14 -4.53
CA LEU A 78 7.76 15.14 -5.34
C LEU A 78 6.64 15.86 -4.58
N GLY A 79 6.37 15.52 -3.32
CA GLY A 79 5.40 16.18 -2.45
C GLY A 79 4.03 15.50 -2.39
N VAL A 80 3.82 14.34 -3.04
CA VAL A 80 2.53 13.61 -2.94
C VAL A 80 2.31 13.14 -1.50
N THR A 81 1.24 13.58 -0.87
CA THR A 81 0.84 13.20 0.50
C THR A 81 -0.39 12.30 0.50
N GLY A 82 -0.85 11.89 1.68
CA GLY A 82 -2.04 11.08 1.84
C GLY A 82 -1.90 9.65 1.31
N ASP A 83 -3.01 9.06 0.87
CA ASP A 83 -3.03 7.70 0.34
C ASP A 83 -2.36 7.62 -1.04
N LEU A 84 -1.30 6.84 -1.12
CA LEU A 84 -0.51 6.56 -2.31
C LEU A 84 -0.22 5.06 -2.37
N ARG A 85 -0.44 4.43 -3.51
CA ARG A 85 -0.07 3.04 -3.77
C ARG A 85 0.44 2.89 -5.20
N LEU A 86 1.62 2.29 -5.32
CA LEU A 86 2.14 1.82 -6.59
C LEU A 86 1.88 0.31 -6.68
N ARG A 87 0.92 -0.11 -7.51
CA ARG A 87 0.58 -1.53 -7.70
C ARG A 87 1.49 -2.16 -8.73
N HIS A 88 2.08 -3.28 -8.37
CA HIS A 88 2.90 -4.09 -9.26
C HIS A 88 2.04 -5.17 -9.91
N LEU A 89 1.71 -5.02 -11.20
CA LEU A 89 0.86 -5.92 -11.98
C LEU A 89 1.68 -6.66 -13.05
N GLY A 90 2.76 -7.32 -12.63
CA GLY A 90 3.74 -7.89 -13.55
C GLY A 90 4.67 -6.83 -14.11
N GLY A 91 4.60 -6.57 -15.42
CA GLY A 91 5.36 -5.47 -16.06
C GLY A 91 4.70 -4.10 -15.97
N LEU A 92 3.45 -4.02 -15.49
CA LEU A 92 2.68 -2.78 -15.40
C LEU A 92 2.74 -2.22 -13.97
N ALA A 93 3.13 -0.95 -13.84
CA ALA A 93 2.95 -0.14 -12.65
C ALA A 93 1.62 0.61 -12.73
N ARG A 94 0.70 0.38 -11.77
CA ARG A 94 -0.49 1.22 -11.63
C ARG A 94 -0.34 2.12 -10.42
N LEU A 95 -0.41 3.42 -10.68
CA LEU A 95 -0.37 4.45 -9.66
C LEU A 95 -1.79 4.78 -9.19
N GLU A 96 -2.02 4.64 -7.90
CA GLU A 96 -3.24 5.02 -7.21
C GLU A 96 -2.89 6.09 -6.17
N VAL A 97 -3.45 7.28 -6.34
CA VAL A 97 -3.30 8.42 -5.42
C VAL A 97 -4.68 8.88 -4.94
N GLU A 98 -4.74 9.69 -3.91
CA GLU A 98 -6.00 10.37 -3.59
C GLU A 98 -6.53 11.13 -4.80
N PRO A 99 -7.86 11.18 -5.03
CA PRO A 99 -8.44 11.82 -6.22
C PRO A 99 -7.98 13.27 -6.43
N SER A 100 -7.72 14.01 -5.37
CA SER A 100 -7.20 15.39 -5.42
C SER A 100 -5.83 15.50 -6.07
N TRP A 101 -5.03 14.44 -6.05
CA TRP A 101 -3.70 14.40 -6.65
C TRP A 101 -3.69 13.98 -8.11
N ILE A 102 -4.79 13.42 -8.65
CA ILE A 102 -4.83 12.90 -10.02
C ILE A 102 -4.45 13.97 -11.06
N PRO A 103 -5.01 15.20 -11.05
CA PRO A 103 -4.64 16.22 -12.02
C PRO A 103 -3.15 16.58 -11.96
N TRP A 104 -2.58 16.64 -10.78
CA TRP A 104 -1.17 16.96 -10.56
C TRP A 104 -0.25 15.86 -11.10
N VAL A 105 -0.60 14.59 -10.86
CA VAL A 105 0.13 13.41 -11.36
C VAL A 105 0.02 13.32 -12.87
N GLU A 106 -1.17 13.58 -13.44
CA GLU A 106 -1.38 13.59 -14.89
C GLU A 106 -0.53 14.66 -15.59
N ALA A 107 -0.44 15.85 -15.03
CA ALA A 107 0.41 16.92 -15.57
C ALA A 107 1.90 16.54 -15.57
N ARG A 108 2.32 15.56 -14.77
CA ARG A 108 3.70 15.07 -14.66
C ARG A 108 3.88 13.64 -15.17
N ARG A 109 2.89 13.11 -15.85
CA ARG A 109 2.86 11.72 -16.36
C ARG A 109 4.16 11.31 -17.05
N ALA A 110 4.71 12.16 -17.94
CA ALA A 110 5.92 11.84 -18.68
C ALA A 110 7.13 11.60 -17.77
N ALA A 111 7.36 12.47 -16.79
CA ALA A 111 8.47 12.35 -15.83
C ALA A 111 8.29 11.15 -14.91
N ILE A 112 7.07 10.92 -14.42
CA ILE A 112 6.73 9.78 -13.56
C ILE A 112 6.92 8.47 -14.34
N THR A 113 6.42 8.41 -15.57
CA THR A 113 6.59 7.23 -16.44
C THR A 113 8.07 6.95 -16.69
N ALA A 114 8.87 7.95 -17.04
CA ALA A 114 10.31 7.78 -17.26
C ALA A 114 11.02 7.23 -16.01
N HIS A 115 10.71 7.75 -14.83
CA HIS A 115 11.29 7.25 -13.58
C HIS A 115 10.89 5.80 -13.29
N LEU A 116 9.61 5.47 -13.39
CA LEU A 116 9.12 4.11 -13.11
C LEU A 116 9.62 3.11 -14.16
N THR A 117 9.78 3.53 -15.41
CA THR A 117 10.41 2.70 -16.46
C THR A 117 11.89 2.44 -16.15
N ALA A 118 12.62 3.42 -15.64
CA ALA A 118 13.99 3.24 -15.19
C ALA A 118 14.11 2.26 -14.00
N LEU A 119 13.06 2.12 -13.18
CA LEU A 119 12.96 1.10 -12.14
C LEU A 119 12.66 -0.31 -12.70
N GLY A 120 12.37 -0.44 -14.01
CA GLY A 120 12.15 -1.71 -14.68
C GLY A 120 10.68 -2.05 -14.96
N PHE A 121 9.74 -1.11 -14.82
CA PHE A 121 8.37 -1.31 -15.30
C PHE A 121 8.31 -1.10 -16.81
N ALA A 122 7.62 -2.00 -17.52
CA ALA A 122 7.41 -1.90 -18.97
C ALA A 122 6.32 -0.89 -19.32
N GLN A 123 5.34 -0.70 -18.43
CA GLN A 123 4.19 0.18 -18.65
C GLN A 123 3.81 0.89 -17.33
N VAL A 124 3.24 2.09 -17.45
CA VAL A 124 2.76 2.88 -16.34
C VAL A 124 1.34 3.36 -16.60
N GLU A 125 0.45 3.10 -15.66
CA GLU A 125 -0.95 3.54 -15.68
C GLU A 125 -1.24 4.39 -14.44
N ILE A 126 -1.98 5.48 -14.60
CA ILE A 126 -2.56 6.23 -13.47
C ILE A 126 -4.02 5.81 -13.37
N ASP A 127 -4.44 5.28 -12.22
CA ASP A 127 -5.85 4.89 -12.03
C ASP A 127 -6.72 6.16 -11.96
N PRO A 128 -7.65 6.37 -12.93
CA PRO A 128 -8.49 7.56 -12.96
C PRO A 128 -9.47 7.66 -11.78
N ARG A 129 -9.70 6.55 -11.07
CA ARG A 129 -10.54 6.51 -9.88
C ARG A 129 -9.76 6.77 -8.60
N GLY A 130 -8.42 6.83 -8.69
CA GLY A 130 -7.52 7.02 -7.56
C GLY A 130 -7.49 5.83 -6.59
N TYR A 131 -6.92 6.09 -5.41
CA TYR A 131 -6.79 5.06 -4.38
C TYR A 131 -8.15 4.62 -3.84
N ARG A 132 -8.33 3.30 -3.77
CA ARG A 132 -9.48 2.65 -3.13
C ARG A 132 -9.00 1.43 -2.37
N ARG A 133 -9.54 1.25 -1.17
CA ARG A 133 -9.27 0.04 -0.39
C ARG A 133 -9.79 -1.18 -1.15
N GLY A 134 -8.93 -2.17 -1.39
CA GLY A 134 -9.30 -3.41 -2.09
C GLY A 134 -9.25 -3.35 -3.62
N SER A 135 -8.78 -2.26 -4.24
CA SER A 135 -8.65 -2.09 -5.70
C SER A 135 -7.94 -3.25 -6.41
N LEU A 136 -7.01 -3.92 -5.72
CA LEU A 136 -6.29 -5.09 -6.25
C LEU A 136 -7.20 -6.32 -6.43
N LEU A 137 -8.26 -6.43 -5.64
CA LEU A 137 -9.21 -7.55 -5.70
C LEU A 137 -10.23 -7.38 -6.83
N GLU A 138 -10.52 -6.14 -7.25
CA GLU A 138 -11.50 -5.83 -8.28
C GLU A 138 -11.14 -6.42 -9.67
N ARG A 139 -9.87 -6.73 -9.92
CA ARG A 139 -9.36 -7.31 -11.19
C ARG A 139 -8.99 -8.79 -11.11
N SER A 140 -9.22 -9.45 -10.01
CA SER A 140 -8.95 -10.87 -9.84
C SER A 140 -10.18 -11.72 -10.16
N SER A 141 -11.28 -11.12 -10.60
CA SER A 141 -12.44 -11.85 -11.11
C SER A 141 -12.24 -12.08 -12.62
N PRO A 142 -12.31 -13.35 -13.08
CA PRO A 142 -12.20 -13.69 -14.50
C PRO A 142 -13.31 -13.08 -15.34
#